data_0d2c211bdcfc51fe25f1eeb69ef5e54d
#
_entry.id   0d2c211bdcfc51fe25f1eeb69ef5e54d
#
_cell.length_a   1.000
_cell.length_b   1.000
_cell.length_c   1.000
_cell.angle_alpha   90.00
_cell.angle_beta   90.00
_cell.angle_gamma   90.00
#
_symmetry.space_group_name_H-M   'P 1'
#
loop_
_entity.id
_entity.type
_entity.pdbx_description
1 polymer ?
#
loop_
_entity_poly.entity_id
_entity_poly.type
_entity_poly.pdbx_seq_one_letter_code
_entity_poly.pdbx_strand_id
1 'polypeptide(L)'
;IGGAASQESYLNGDRILEVARGCGADAIHPGYGFLSENASFARKCGEAGIIFIGPAAETIELMGDKISARRTMIEAGVPVVPGTQQNLVSADEAVEVCRRIGFPVMLKASQGGGGKGMRLVRREADVREAFEAARSEAMASFGDDTVYIERFVEEPHHIEFQVLGDRFGHVIHLCERECSVQRRHQKIIEESPSPLMTAELRERMGRDAVAAARAVGY
;
A
#
# COMPACT_ATOMS: atom_id res chain seq x y z
N ILE A 1 20.42 19.72 -2.80
CA ILE A 1 19.14 19.62 -3.52
C ILE A 1 18.10 20.69 -3.11
N GLY A 2 18.37 21.53 -2.12
CA GLY A 2 17.45 22.58 -1.67
C GLY A 2 17.60 22.94 -0.21
N GLY A 3 16.62 23.67 0.34
CA GLY A 3 16.55 24.09 1.74
C GLY A 3 16.28 22.93 2.71
N ALA A 4 16.18 23.26 4.00
CA ALA A 4 15.99 22.27 5.06
C ALA A 4 14.56 21.65 5.05
N ALA A 5 13.56 22.39 4.58
CA ALA A 5 12.21 21.87 4.47
C ALA A 5 12.11 20.81 3.34
N SER A 6 11.41 19.70 3.60
CA SER A 6 11.27 18.62 2.62
C SER A 6 10.60 19.08 1.30
N GLN A 7 9.70 20.03 1.36
CA GLN A 7 9.06 20.62 0.17
C GLN A 7 10.04 21.40 -0.72
N GLU A 8 11.11 21.92 -0.13
CA GLU A 8 12.16 22.65 -0.85
C GLU A 8 13.30 21.73 -1.36
N SER A 9 13.29 20.49 -0.94
CA SER A 9 14.35 19.51 -1.20
C SER A 9 13.80 18.15 -1.65
N TYR A 10 13.53 17.23 -0.72
CA TYR A 10 13.18 15.83 -1.00
C TYR A 10 11.80 15.64 -1.67
N LEU A 11 10.89 16.62 -1.61
CA LEU A 11 9.62 16.64 -2.32
C LEU A 11 9.64 17.53 -3.57
N ASN A 12 10.76 18.22 -3.84
CA ASN A 12 10.92 19.02 -5.04
C ASN A 12 11.51 18.17 -6.18
N GLY A 13 10.64 17.45 -6.88
CA GLY A 13 11.04 16.54 -7.96
C GLY A 13 11.78 17.25 -9.10
N ASP A 14 11.40 18.47 -9.44
CA ASP A 14 12.05 19.23 -10.51
C ASP A 14 13.48 19.60 -10.14
N ARG A 15 13.70 19.98 -8.89
CA ARG A 15 15.06 20.25 -8.38
C ARG A 15 15.92 19.01 -8.32
N ILE A 16 15.35 17.87 -7.94
CA ILE A 16 16.06 16.58 -7.93
C ILE A 16 16.49 16.21 -9.35
N LEU A 17 15.63 16.37 -10.35
CA LEU A 17 15.95 16.09 -11.75
C LEU A 17 17.00 17.04 -12.32
N GLU A 18 16.94 18.33 -11.96
CA GLU A 18 17.97 19.32 -12.34
C GLU A 18 19.34 18.89 -11.83
N VAL A 19 19.44 18.52 -10.54
CA VAL A 19 20.69 18.07 -9.94
C VAL A 19 21.18 16.76 -10.58
N ALA A 20 20.27 15.79 -10.79
CA ALA A 20 20.63 14.52 -11.42
C ALA A 20 21.22 14.72 -12.81
N ARG A 21 20.62 15.58 -13.64
CA ARG A 21 21.18 15.95 -14.96
C ARG A 21 22.54 16.66 -14.83
N GLY A 22 22.64 17.59 -13.87
CA GLY A 22 23.86 18.36 -13.65
C GLY A 22 25.06 17.52 -13.21
N CYS A 23 24.82 16.41 -12.52
CA CYS A 23 25.89 15.48 -12.11
C CYS A 23 26.06 14.27 -13.04
N GLY A 24 25.29 14.19 -14.13
CA GLY A 24 25.37 13.09 -15.10
C GLY A 24 24.86 11.76 -14.55
N ALA A 25 23.84 11.79 -13.69
CA ALA A 25 23.24 10.56 -13.16
C ALA A 25 22.42 9.82 -14.22
N ASP A 26 22.64 8.51 -14.36
CA ASP A 26 21.85 7.65 -15.27
C ASP A 26 20.53 7.21 -14.65
N ALA A 27 20.46 7.15 -13.31
CA ALA A 27 19.34 6.63 -12.58
C ALA A 27 19.13 7.34 -11.23
N ILE A 28 17.90 7.30 -10.73
CA ILE A 28 17.52 7.77 -9.40
C ILE A 28 16.89 6.60 -8.62
N HIS A 29 17.47 6.26 -7.46
CA HIS A 29 16.81 5.43 -6.46
C HIS A 29 16.05 6.34 -5.51
N PRO A 30 14.71 6.24 -5.43
CA PRO A 30 13.90 7.18 -4.66
C PRO A 30 13.96 7.00 -3.14
N GLY A 31 14.61 5.93 -2.68
CA GLY A 31 14.63 5.53 -1.27
C GLY A 31 13.23 5.07 -0.81
N TYR A 32 12.89 5.41 0.44
CA TYR A 32 11.61 5.12 1.07
C TYR A 32 10.92 6.44 1.46
N GLY A 33 9.60 6.51 1.28
CA GLY A 33 8.84 7.74 1.52
C GLY A 33 9.08 8.83 0.46
N PHE A 34 8.78 10.07 0.78
CA PHE A 34 8.90 11.22 -0.12
C PHE A 34 8.31 10.96 -1.52
N LEU A 35 9.13 10.86 -2.54
CA LEU A 35 8.69 10.67 -3.93
C LEU A 35 8.73 9.20 -4.40
N SER A 36 9.03 8.24 -3.53
CA SER A 36 9.13 6.82 -3.91
C SER A 36 7.82 6.22 -4.45
N GLU A 37 6.68 6.73 -3.97
CA GLU A 37 5.34 6.33 -4.40
C GLU A 37 4.64 7.43 -5.23
N ASN A 38 5.42 8.30 -5.86
CA ASN A 38 4.89 9.39 -6.66
C ASN A 38 4.98 9.08 -8.15
N ALA A 39 3.85 8.70 -8.75
CA ALA A 39 3.76 8.36 -10.17
C ALA A 39 4.17 9.52 -11.09
N SER A 40 3.84 10.76 -10.73
CA SER A 40 4.23 11.95 -11.51
C SER A 40 5.75 12.12 -11.54
N PHE A 41 6.43 11.87 -10.42
CA PHE A 41 7.88 11.93 -10.38
C PHE A 41 8.53 10.81 -11.19
N ALA A 42 8.02 9.57 -11.08
CA ALA A 42 8.50 8.45 -11.91
C ALA A 42 8.37 8.75 -13.41
N ARG A 43 7.24 9.34 -13.83
CA ARG A 43 7.00 9.76 -15.23
C ARG A 43 7.97 10.85 -15.66
N LYS A 44 8.19 11.87 -14.84
CA LYS A 44 9.17 12.94 -15.09
C LYS A 44 10.60 12.41 -15.21
N CYS A 45 10.99 11.39 -14.44
CA CYS A 45 12.30 10.74 -14.61
C CYS A 45 12.43 10.15 -16.01
N GLY A 46 11.43 9.38 -16.48
CA GLY A 46 11.44 8.82 -17.83
C GLY A 46 11.50 9.87 -18.95
N GLU A 47 10.71 10.94 -18.84
CA GLU A 47 10.74 12.09 -19.74
C GLU A 47 12.10 12.80 -19.76
N ALA A 48 12.81 12.77 -18.64
CA ALA A 48 14.15 13.32 -18.48
C ALA A 48 15.26 12.41 -19.00
N GLY A 49 14.95 11.17 -19.45
CA GLY A 49 15.93 10.16 -19.82
C GLY A 49 16.68 9.55 -18.63
N ILE A 50 16.16 9.71 -17.41
CA ILE A 50 16.74 9.19 -16.17
C ILE A 50 15.94 7.95 -15.73
N ILE A 51 16.63 6.86 -15.45
CA ILE A 51 15.99 5.63 -14.98
C ILE A 51 15.46 5.84 -13.56
N PHE A 52 14.15 5.69 -13.35
CA PHE A 52 13.59 5.57 -12.01
C PHE A 52 13.77 4.12 -11.54
N ILE A 53 14.56 3.92 -10.47
CA ILE A 53 14.76 2.58 -9.88
C ILE A 53 13.56 2.25 -8.99
N GLY A 54 12.56 1.64 -9.60
CA GLY A 54 11.27 1.33 -8.98
C GLY A 54 10.24 0.93 -10.05
N PRO A 55 8.97 0.76 -9.64
CA PRO A 55 7.90 0.41 -10.56
C PRO A 55 7.60 1.55 -11.55
N ALA A 56 6.96 1.21 -12.67
CA ALA A 56 6.45 2.18 -13.63
C ALA A 56 5.39 3.10 -12.98
N ALA A 57 5.21 4.29 -13.55
CA ALA A 57 4.24 5.26 -13.01
C ALA A 57 2.82 4.67 -12.92
N GLU A 58 2.42 3.91 -13.93
CA GLU A 58 1.11 3.23 -14.01
C GLU A 58 0.93 2.18 -12.90
N THR A 59 2.00 1.46 -12.56
CA THR A 59 2.02 0.50 -11.45
C THR A 59 1.88 1.22 -10.10
N ILE A 60 2.54 2.36 -9.93
CA ILE A 60 2.41 3.19 -8.72
C ILE A 60 0.96 3.68 -8.57
N GLU A 61 0.35 4.18 -9.65
CA GLU A 61 -1.05 4.63 -9.65
C GLU A 61 -2.02 3.50 -9.31
N LEU A 62 -1.86 2.33 -9.95
CA LEU A 62 -2.68 1.14 -9.72
C LEU A 62 -2.60 0.70 -8.24
N MET A 63 -1.40 0.61 -7.69
CA MET A 63 -1.19 0.17 -6.32
C MET A 63 -1.54 1.22 -5.28
N GLY A 64 -1.61 2.49 -5.65
CA GLY A 64 -2.09 3.59 -4.83
C GLY A 64 -3.61 3.53 -4.58
N ASP A 65 -4.39 2.95 -5.48
CA ASP A 65 -5.81 2.69 -5.29
C ASP A 65 -6.03 1.31 -4.64
N LYS A 66 -6.41 1.32 -3.37
CA LYS A 66 -6.52 0.10 -2.54
C LYS A 66 -7.51 -0.92 -3.09
N ILE A 67 -8.59 -0.47 -3.73
CA ILE A 67 -9.62 -1.35 -4.28
C ILE A 67 -9.14 -1.99 -5.58
N SER A 68 -8.55 -1.18 -6.48
CA SER A 68 -7.96 -1.67 -7.71
C SER A 68 -6.80 -2.63 -7.45
N ALA A 69 -5.90 -2.28 -6.54
CA ALA A 69 -4.81 -3.15 -6.11
C ALA A 69 -5.33 -4.49 -5.58
N ARG A 70 -6.33 -4.44 -4.69
CA ARG A 70 -6.96 -5.66 -4.14
C ARG A 70 -7.57 -6.54 -5.22
N ARG A 71 -8.31 -5.96 -6.18
CA ARG A 71 -8.92 -6.70 -7.28
C ARG A 71 -7.85 -7.39 -8.13
N THR A 72 -6.79 -6.67 -8.50
CA THR A 72 -5.66 -7.21 -9.25
C THR A 72 -5.01 -8.39 -8.51
N MET A 73 -4.84 -8.30 -7.19
CA MET A 73 -4.28 -9.40 -6.40
C MET A 73 -5.20 -10.63 -6.40
N ILE A 74 -6.52 -10.44 -6.26
CA ILE A 74 -7.50 -11.54 -6.32
C ILE A 74 -7.46 -12.23 -7.69
N GLU A 75 -7.47 -11.45 -8.79
CA GLU A 75 -7.39 -11.96 -10.15
C GLU A 75 -6.08 -12.73 -10.42
N ALA A 76 -5.00 -12.32 -9.78
CA ALA A 76 -3.70 -13.00 -9.84
C ALA A 76 -3.58 -14.23 -8.90
N GLY A 77 -4.63 -14.54 -8.13
CA GLY A 77 -4.61 -15.65 -7.17
C GLY A 77 -3.75 -15.39 -5.93
N VAL A 78 -3.35 -14.14 -5.69
CA VAL A 78 -2.59 -13.75 -4.50
C VAL A 78 -3.55 -13.62 -3.32
N PRO A 79 -3.25 -14.25 -2.16
CA PRO A 79 -4.08 -14.17 -0.99
C PRO A 79 -4.27 -12.72 -0.50
N VAL A 80 -5.51 -12.36 -0.20
CA VAL A 80 -5.85 -11.06 0.37
C VAL A 80 -6.70 -11.23 1.63
N VAL A 81 -6.64 -10.26 2.53
CA VAL A 81 -7.53 -10.25 3.70
C VAL A 81 -8.98 -10.22 3.21
N PRO A 82 -9.91 -11.08 3.70
CA PRO A 82 -11.31 -11.03 3.29
C PRO A 82 -11.92 -9.65 3.47
N GLY A 83 -12.63 -9.14 2.46
CA GLY A 83 -13.19 -7.78 2.49
C GLY A 83 -13.99 -7.45 1.24
N THR A 84 -14.41 -6.20 1.11
CA THR A 84 -15.13 -5.70 -0.07
C THR A 84 -14.19 -5.54 -1.27
N GLN A 85 -14.75 -5.70 -2.47
CA GLN A 85 -14.06 -5.46 -3.74
C GLN A 85 -14.50 -4.13 -4.37
N GLN A 86 -15.39 -3.42 -3.72
CA GLN A 86 -15.93 -2.13 -4.15
C GLN A 86 -16.26 -1.25 -2.94
N ASN A 87 -16.42 0.03 -3.17
CA ASN A 87 -16.91 0.96 -2.18
C ASN A 87 -18.36 0.65 -1.81
N LEU A 88 -18.69 0.81 -0.54
CA LEU A 88 -20.03 0.61 -0.04
C LEU A 88 -20.86 1.87 -0.21
N VAL A 89 -22.08 1.70 -0.66
CA VAL A 89 -22.99 2.83 -0.91
C VAL A 89 -24.01 3.04 0.21
N SER A 90 -24.26 2.02 1.05
CA SER A 90 -25.26 2.11 2.12
C SER A 90 -24.88 1.31 3.37
N ALA A 91 -25.48 1.69 4.50
CA ALA A 91 -25.34 0.97 5.75
C ALA A 91 -25.95 -0.45 5.70
N ASP A 92 -26.99 -0.66 4.88
CA ASP A 92 -27.58 -1.99 4.69
C ASP A 92 -26.61 -2.93 3.97
N GLU A 93 -25.97 -2.45 2.91
CA GLU A 93 -24.92 -3.19 2.22
C GLU A 93 -23.76 -3.50 3.16
N ALA A 94 -23.36 -2.55 4.01
CA ALA A 94 -22.31 -2.76 5.01
C ALA A 94 -22.66 -3.89 5.98
N VAL A 95 -23.90 -3.96 6.46
CA VAL A 95 -24.38 -5.05 7.34
C VAL A 95 -24.28 -6.40 6.63
N GLU A 96 -24.77 -6.51 5.39
CA GLU A 96 -24.72 -7.75 4.61
C GLU A 96 -23.28 -8.22 4.36
N VAL A 97 -22.39 -7.29 4.04
CA VAL A 97 -20.96 -7.59 3.86
C VAL A 97 -20.33 -8.09 5.15
N CYS A 98 -20.61 -7.44 6.29
CA CYS A 98 -20.10 -7.85 7.59
C CYS A 98 -20.57 -9.26 7.98
N ARG A 99 -21.84 -9.60 7.71
CA ARG A 99 -22.36 -10.96 7.94
C ARG A 99 -21.61 -12.01 7.12
N ARG A 100 -21.33 -11.71 5.85
CA ARG A 100 -20.61 -12.61 4.95
C ARG A 100 -19.14 -12.79 5.34
N ILE A 101 -18.45 -11.71 5.72
CA ILE A 101 -17.03 -11.72 6.10
C ILE A 101 -16.84 -12.32 7.49
N GLY A 102 -17.82 -12.12 8.40
CA GLY A 102 -17.74 -12.45 9.82
C GLY A 102 -16.99 -11.40 10.64
N PHE A 103 -17.31 -11.32 11.92
CA PHE A 103 -16.72 -10.37 12.87
C PHE A 103 -15.45 -10.93 13.53
N PRO A 104 -14.55 -10.07 14.01
CA PRO A 104 -14.58 -8.61 13.91
C PRO A 104 -14.19 -8.10 12.51
N VAL A 105 -14.66 -6.91 12.15
CA VAL A 105 -14.36 -6.24 10.89
C VAL A 105 -13.81 -4.83 11.13
N MET A 106 -13.06 -4.33 10.15
CA MET A 106 -12.57 -2.95 10.12
C MET A 106 -13.19 -2.21 8.95
N LEU A 107 -13.91 -1.14 9.23
CA LEU A 107 -14.33 -0.17 8.23
C LEU A 107 -13.18 0.82 7.99
N LYS A 108 -12.91 1.15 6.74
CA LYS A 108 -11.79 2.04 6.36
C LYS A 108 -12.23 3.01 5.27
N ALA A 109 -11.78 4.26 5.37
CA ALA A 109 -11.88 5.19 4.25
C ALA A 109 -11.05 4.68 3.07
N SER A 110 -11.59 4.79 1.85
CA SER A 110 -10.91 4.38 0.63
C SER A 110 -9.71 5.28 0.34
N GLN A 111 -9.85 6.56 0.61
CA GLN A 111 -8.78 7.54 0.52
C GLN A 111 -8.09 7.74 1.87
N GLY A 112 -6.80 8.11 1.84
CA GLY A 112 -6.03 8.48 3.01
C GLY A 112 -5.29 7.34 3.71
N GLY A 113 -4.67 7.68 4.86
CA GLY A 113 -3.83 6.80 5.67
C GLY A 113 -3.72 7.29 7.11
N GLY A 114 -2.80 6.70 7.89
CA GLY A 114 -2.54 7.14 9.27
C GLY A 114 -3.66 6.83 10.28
N GLY A 115 -4.57 5.91 9.95
CA GLY A 115 -5.63 5.45 10.87
C GLY A 115 -6.88 6.34 10.93
N LYS A 116 -6.96 7.43 10.16
CA LYS A 116 -8.18 8.24 10.07
C LYS A 116 -9.24 7.51 9.23
N GLY A 117 -10.51 7.66 9.61
CA GLY A 117 -11.63 6.98 8.95
C GLY A 117 -11.65 5.46 9.17
N MET A 118 -11.00 4.97 10.24
CA MET A 118 -10.98 3.55 10.61
C MET A 118 -11.90 3.29 11.81
N ARG A 119 -12.75 2.27 11.71
CA ARG A 119 -13.65 1.83 12.79
C ARG A 119 -13.62 0.31 12.93
N LEU A 120 -13.22 -0.16 14.11
CA LEU A 120 -13.32 -1.57 14.48
C LEU A 120 -14.73 -1.88 14.93
N VAL A 121 -15.35 -2.86 14.29
CA VAL A 121 -16.71 -3.33 14.62
C VAL A 121 -16.68 -4.79 14.99
N ARG A 122 -17.16 -5.10 16.20
CA ARG A 122 -17.16 -6.45 16.76
C ARG A 122 -18.53 -7.13 16.71
N ARG A 123 -19.61 -6.37 16.53
CA ARG A 123 -20.99 -6.85 16.57
C ARG A 123 -21.80 -6.21 15.46
N GLU A 124 -22.74 -6.95 14.92
CA GLU A 124 -23.62 -6.47 13.85
C GLU A 124 -24.39 -5.20 14.22
N ALA A 125 -24.87 -5.11 15.47
CA ALA A 125 -25.64 -3.97 15.94
C ALA A 125 -24.90 -2.62 15.80
N ASP A 126 -23.58 -2.65 15.81
CA ASP A 126 -22.72 -1.45 15.78
C ASP A 126 -22.36 -1.03 14.33
N VAL A 127 -22.67 -1.86 13.30
CA VAL A 127 -22.21 -1.63 11.92
C VAL A 127 -22.74 -0.32 11.33
N ARG A 128 -24.04 -0.04 11.49
CA ARG A 128 -24.69 1.14 10.90
C ARG A 128 -24.10 2.43 11.43
N GLU A 129 -23.98 2.54 12.74
CA GLU A 129 -23.40 3.72 13.38
C GLU A 129 -21.93 3.91 12.98
N ALA A 130 -21.16 2.82 13.00
CA ALA A 130 -19.76 2.84 12.59
C ALA A 130 -19.57 3.23 11.10
N PHE A 131 -20.47 2.78 10.22
CA PHE A 131 -20.44 3.12 8.81
C PHE A 131 -20.67 4.61 8.57
N GLU A 132 -21.72 5.18 9.16
CA GLU A 132 -22.03 6.62 9.01
C GLU A 132 -20.91 7.48 9.63
N ALA A 133 -20.37 7.07 10.79
CA ALA A 133 -19.25 7.78 11.42
C ALA A 133 -17.97 7.72 10.56
N ALA A 134 -17.67 6.57 9.94
CA ALA A 134 -16.52 6.42 9.06
C ALA A 134 -16.64 7.28 7.80
N ARG A 135 -17.83 7.32 7.18
CA ARG A 135 -18.11 8.18 6.01
C ARG A 135 -17.95 9.66 6.34
N SER A 136 -18.56 10.11 7.46
CA SER A 136 -18.47 11.51 7.89
C SER A 136 -17.04 11.94 8.14
N GLU A 137 -16.23 11.09 8.80
CA GLU A 137 -14.82 11.38 9.04
C GLU A 137 -14.00 11.38 7.75
N ALA A 138 -14.28 10.45 6.83
CA ALA A 138 -13.62 10.36 5.53
C ALA A 138 -13.89 11.62 4.70
N MET A 139 -15.14 12.05 4.61
CA MET A 139 -15.53 13.29 3.94
C MET A 139 -14.82 14.51 4.54
N ALA A 140 -14.82 14.64 5.87
CA ALA A 140 -14.20 15.77 6.54
C ALA A 140 -12.67 15.81 6.40
N SER A 141 -12.02 14.64 6.32
CA SER A 141 -10.55 14.53 6.29
C SER A 141 -9.97 14.50 4.88
N PHE A 142 -10.71 13.95 3.91
CA PHE A 142 -10.19 13.62 2.58
C PHE A 142 -11.06 14.17 1.44
N GLY A 143 -12.26 14.69 1.73
CA GLY A 143 -13.20 15.16 0.71
C GLY A 143 -13.89 14.03 -0.07
N ASP A 144 -13.77 12.79 0.41
CA ASP A 144 -14.34 11.58 -0.19
C ASP A 144 -14.91 10.71 0.93
N ASP A 145 -16.20 10.39 0.86
CA ASP A 145 -16.93 9.61 1.87
C ASP A 145 -16.93 8.10 1.61
N THR A 146 -16.16 7.65 0.64
CA THR A 146 -16.11 6.24 0.27
C THR A 146 -15.43 5.40 1.34
N VAL A 147 -16.09 4.29 1.71
CA VAL A 147 -15.69 3.36 2.76
C VAL A 147 -15.72 1.93 2.24
N TYR A 148 -14.77 1.13 2.64
CA TYR A 148 -14.71 -0.30 2.41
C TYR A 148 -14.55 -1.07 3.71
N ILE A 149 -14.81 -2.38 3.70
CA ILE A 149 -14.75 -3.26 4.86
C ILE A 149 -13.74 -4.37 4.62
N GLU A 150 -12.95 -4.66 5.66
CA GLU A 150 -12.05 -5.81 5.70
C GLU A 150 -12.24 -6.61 6.99
N ARG A 151 -11.95 -7.90 6.94
CA ARG A 151 -11.81 -8.70 8.16
C ARG A 151 -10.74 -8.09 9.05
N PHE A 152 -11.04 -7.89 10.33
CA PHE A 152 -10.02 -7.49 11.28
C PHE A 152 -9.21 -8.70 11.70
N VAL A 153 -7.90 -8.61 11.54
CA VAL A 153 -6.96 -9.64 11.99
C VAL A 153 -6.50 -9.27 13.39
N GLU A 154 -6.83 -10.10 14.35
CA GLU A 154 -6.38 -9.93 15.73
C GLU A 154 -4.93 -10.40 15.86
N GLU A 155 -4.12 -9.65 16.62
CA GLU A 155 -2.69 -9.92 16.83
C GLU A 155 -1.90 -10.15 15.52
N PRO A 156 -1.98 -9.21 14.55
CA PRO A 156 -1.34 -9.39 13.25
C PRO A 156 0.17 -9.29 13.35
N HIS A 157 0.87 -10.10 12.56
CA HIS A 157 2.28 -9.87 12.25
C HIS A 157 2.41 -9.16 10.92
N HIS A 158 3.28 -8.15 10.89
CA HIS A 158 3.61 -7.41 9.67
C HIS A 158 4.88 -7.99 9.05
N ILE A 159 4.69 -8.84 8.07
CA ILE A 159 5.77 -9.45 7.29
C ILE A 159 5.75 -8.83 5.89
N GLU A 160 6.88 -8.37 5.43
CA GLU A 160 7.03 -7.82 4.08
C GLU A 160 8.13 -8.54 3.32
N PHE A 161 7.96 -8.65 2.00
CA PHE A 161 8.95 -9.25 1.11
C PHE A 161 9.53 -8.16 0.20
N GLN A 162 10.86 -8.09 0.15
CA GLN A 162 11.54 -7.25 -0.83
C GLN A 162 11.51 -7.95 -2.18
N VAL A 163 10.99 -7.27 -3.20
CA VAL A 163 11.02 -7.74 -4.59
C VAL A 163 12.03 -6.94 -5.41
N LEU A 164 12.57 -7.58 -6.42
CA LEU A 164 13.45 -6.97 -7.41
C LEU A 164 13.01 -7.44 -8.79
N GLY A 165 12.76 -6.50 -9.69
CA GLY A 165 12.44 -6.76 -11.10
C GLY A 165 13.49 -6.17 -12.02
N ASP A 166 13.72 -6.82 -13.16
CA ASP A 166 14.55 -6.29 -14.23
C ASP A 166 13.70 -5.94 -15.48
N ARG A 167 14.30 -5.21 -16.41
CA ARG A 167 13.66 -4.82 -17.67
C ARG A 167 13.36 -5.99 -18.64
N PHE A 168 13.79 -7.21 -18.30
CA PHE A 168 13.58 -8.41 -19.12
C PHE A 168 12.43 -9.28 -18.59
N GLY A 169 11.74 -8.84 -17.55
CA GLY A 169 10.62 -9.54 -16.95
C GLY A 169 10.99 -10.58 -15.89
N HIS A 170 12.25 -10.62 -15.45
CA HIS A 170 12.62 -11.43 -14.31
C HIS A 170 12.23 -10.69 -13.02
N VAL A 171 11.49 -11.38 -12.17
CA VAL A 171 11.11 -10.89 -10.84
C VAL A 171 11.49 -11.94 -9.81
N ILE A 172 12.21 -11.51 -8.79
CA ILE A 172 12.64 -12.34 -7.66
C ILE A 172 12.27 -11.66 -6.34
N HIS A 173 12.25 -12.42 -5.26
CA HIS A 173 12.21 -11.86 -3.90
C HIS A 173 13.54 -12.05 -3.17
N LEU A 174 13.86 -11.14 -2.26
CA LEU A 174 15.07 -11.14 -1.44
C LEU A 174 14.76 -11.51 0.03
N CYS A 175 13.82 -12.41 0.22
CA CYS A 175 13.28 -12.82 1.52
C CYS A 175 12.50 -11.71 2.24
N GLU A 176 12.16 -11.98 3.51
CA GLU A 176 11.24 -11.16 4.30
C GLU A 176 11.94 -10.28 5.32
N ARG A 177 11.20 -9.27 5.77
CA ARG A 177 11.44 -8.52 6.99
C ARG A 177 10.24 -8.66 7.93
N GLU A 178 10.50 -8.81 9.22
CA GLU A 178 9.53 -8.74 10.30
C GLU A 178 9.44 -7.29 10.78
N CYS A 179 8.28 -6.67 10.63
CA CYS A 179 8.07 -5.24 10.91
C CYS A 179 6.91 -5.00 11.89
N SER A 180 6.60 -5.98 12.75
CA SER A 180 5.44 -5.90 13.67
C SER A 180 5.64 -4.90 14.80
N VAL A 181 6.88 -4.57 15.18
CA VAL A 181 7.17 -3.59 16.21
C VAL A 181 6.98 -2.18 15.64
N GLN A 182 5.80 -1.64 15.88
CA GLN A 182 5.36 -0.36 15.32
C GLN A 182 4.83 0.57 16.40
N ARG A 183 4.97 1.88 16.18
CA ARG A 183 4.33 2.92 16.96
C ARG A 183 3.42 3.75 16.07
N ARG A 184 2.11 3.71 16.30
CA ARG A 184 1.12 4.43 15.49
C ARG A 184 1.27 4.15 13.99
N HIS A 185 1.42 2.87 13.63
CA HIS A 185 1.65 2.39 12.26
C HIS A 185 3.01 2.81 11.65
N GLN A 186 3.93 3.30 12.44
CA GLN A 186 5.30 3.57 12.02
C GLN A 186 6.20 2.42 12.48
N LYS A 187 6.92 1.81 11.57
CA LYS A 187 7.92 0.77 11.84
C LYS A 187 9.03 1.35 12.73
N ILE A 188 9.34 0.68 13.82
CA ILE A 188 10.39 1.09 14.77
C ILE A 188 11.56 0.11 14.75
N ILE A 189 11.26 -1.19 14.72
CA ILE A 189 12.26 -2.25 14.61
C ILE A 189 11.87 -3.14 13.45
N GLU A 190 12.83 -3.40 12.59
CA GLU A 190 12.72 -4.34 11.50
C GLU A 190 13.85 -5.37 11.65
N GLU A 191 13.53 -6.64 11.48
CA GLU A 191 14.50 -7.72 11.58
C GLU A 191 14.36 -8.71 10.42
N SER A 192 15.45 -9.33 10.04
CA SER A 192 15.50 -10.36 9.01
C SER A 192 16.54 -11.41 9.41
N PRO A 193 16.20 -12.71 9.31
CA PRO A 193 14.88 -13.25 8.96
C PRO A 193 13.85 -13.11 10.08
N SER A 194 12.55 -13.24 9.75
CA SER A 194 11.50 -13.28 10.75
C SER A 194 11.58 -14.56 11.60
N PRO A 195 11.52 -14.46 12.94
CA PRO A 195 11.52 -15.62 13.81
C PRO A 195 10.28 -16.53 13.66
N LEU A 196 9.22 -16.02 13.04
CA LEU A 196 7.97 -16.75 12.80
C LEU A 196 7.99 -17.56 11.50
N MET A 197 8.98 -17.34 10.64
CA MET A 197 8.98 -17.83 9.29
C MET A 197 9.59 -19.22 9.20
N THR A 198 8.77 -20.23 8.84
CA THR A 198 9.29 -21.53 8.41
C THR A 198 9.77 -21.48 6.96
N ALA A 199 10.58 -22.43 6.54
CA ALA A 199 11.04 -22.53 5.16
C ALA A 199 9.88 -22.60 4.16
N GLU A 200 8.85 -23.40 4.47
CA GLU A 200 7.67 -23.59 3.63
C GLU A 200 6.83 -22.31 3.55
N LEU A 201 6.66 -21.60 4.68
CA LEU A 201 5.92 -20.35 4.71
C LEU A 201 6.65 -19.27 3.92
N ARG A 202 7.96 -19.15 4.08
CA ARG A 202 8.81 -18.22 3.31
C ARG A 202 8.71 -18.45 1.81
N GLU A 203 8.80 -19.69 1.39
CA GLU A 203 8.69 -20.03 -0.02
C GLU A 203 7.31 -19.72 -0.58
N ARG A 204 6.24 -20.04 0.16
CA ARG A 204 4.87 -19.73 -0.26
C ARG A 204 4.64 -18.22 -0.38
N MET A 205 4.93 -17.45 0.67
CA MET A 205 4.75 -16.00 0.68
C MET A 205 5.67 -15.31 -0.34
N GLY A 206 6.88 -15.82 -0.54
CA GLY A 206 7.80 -15.32 -1.57
C GLY A 206 7.26 -15.52 -2.98
N ARG A 207 6.66 -16.67 -3.28
CA ARG A 207 5.95 -16.90 -4.55
C ARG A 207 4.77 -15.94 -4.71
N ASP A 208 3.98 -15.72 -3.65
CA ASP A 208 2.86 -14.78 -3.68
C ASP A 208 3.36 -13.34 -3.94
N ALA A 209 4.47 -12.92 -3.32
CA ALA A 209 5.07 -11.61 -3.54
C ALA A 209 5.55 -11.42 -5.00
N VAL A 210 6.19 -12.45 -5.58
CA VAL A 210 6.60 -12.43 -6.99
C VAL A 210 5.38 -12.41 -7.91
N ALA A 211 4.34 -13.20 -7.61
CA ALA A 211 3.09 -13.20 -8.39
C ALA A 211 2.41 -11.83 -8.35
N ALA A 212 2.36 -11.20 -7.17
CA ALA A 212 1.83 -9.86 -6.99
C ALA A 212 2.58 -8.83 -7.85
N ALA A 213 3.91 -8.83 -7.79
CA ALA A 213 4.74 -7.91 -8.58
C ALA A 213 4.54 -8.09 -10.08
N ARG A 214 4.49 -9.33 -10.57
CA ARG A 214 4.22 -9.64 -11.98
C ARG A 214 2.84 -9.18 -12.42
N ALA A 215 1.81 -9.38 -11.58
CA ALA A 215 0.43 -9.03 -11.90
C ALA A 215 0.23 -7.52 -12.12
N VAL A 216 1.04 -6.69 -11.48
CA VAL A 216 0.97 -5.22 -11.61
C VAL A 216 2.00 -4.66 -12.60
N GLY A 217 2.76 -5.52 -13.28
CA GLY A 217 3.76 -5.08 -14.24
C GLY A 217 4.96 -4.38 -13.60
N TYR A 218 5.36 -4.86 -12.43
CA TYR A 218 6.49 -4.31 -11.68
C TYR A 218 7.80 -4.41 -12.45
#